data_baf7b493ec53c32be3ca10661e8e766c
#
_entry.id   baf7b493ec53c32be3ca10661e8e766c
#
_cell.length_a   1.000
_cell.length_b   1.000
_cell.length_c   1.000
_cell.angle_alpha   90.00
_cell.angle_beta   90.00
_cell.angle_gamma   90.00
#
_symmetry.space_group_name_H-M   'P 1'
#
loop_
_entity.id
_entity.type
_entity.pdbx_description
1 polymer ?
#
loop_
_entity_poly.entity_id
_entity_poly.type
_entity_poly.pdbx_seq_one_letter_code
_entity_poly.pdbx_strand_id
1 'polypeptide(L)'
;MRKLLISENVFDGEKYIGAAGIVVEGEKIEGVVPYDAERTGMEVVDFGKALLMPGFIDAHTHFFSGAESMSRYMCTKVREAESEKECVEMMKEFAKANPELEILRGEGWFIGNWTDRTMPDKRSLDEAFPDKPVYMRCADGHSYWLNSAALRQCGIDENTKPVSGYIGKFDNGEPSGLLIEPEAYKPADDIYYNFSKKEQEEIYEDFFRITAGYGITGLGEMFAEDYTKQTKARYELMKKMDVEGKVKARIYIYTKLFDYTDFQKAKAWQKEFNTENVRIGGVKGFVDGVAENYTALMLKPYSDRPETCGDAVPLRTYEEIEKSVEAANEAGLQVRLHCIGDGAVRMALDIYEKAACMDCNTIEHIESIDLEDIQRFKQIGVIPSMQPEHLVLDNNNKIIRIGEERARHEWPLRTMYEATERLAIGTDFPVVEINPFRTIYSAVTRCDHKGKQTGCNPDEKLTMEQVLTGYTKNAAAAYNSKTTGMLKAGMSADIIAIDRNLFDIEPEEVLNSKVIFTMFEGKQIY
;
A
#
# COMPACT_ATOMS: atom_id res chain seq x y z
N MET A 1 -29.49 -18.07 6.51
CA MET A 1 -30.21 -17.35 7.60
C MET A 1 -30.09 -15.87 7.27
N ARG A 2 -31.22 -15.14 7.26
CA ARG A 2 -31.21 -13.69 7.03
C ARG A 2 -30.75 -12.96 8.27
N LYS A 3 -29.88 -11.96 8.11
CA LYS A 3 -29.43 -11.07 9.18
C LYS A 3 -29.92 -9.66 8.89
N LEU A 4 -30.25 -8.92 9.93
CA LEU A 4 -30.56 -7.49 9.87
C LEU A 4 -29.58 -6.75 10.77
N LEU A 5 -28.68 -5.98 10.15
CA LEU A 5 -27.73 -5.11 10.83
C LEU A 5 -28.33 -3.71 10.86
N ILE A 6 -28.55 -3.14 12.05
CA ILE A 6 -29.16 -1.82 12.21
C ILE A 6 -28.24 -0.85 12.93
N SER A 7 -28.29 0.41 12.54
CA SER A 7 -27.60 1.52 13.22
C SER A 7 -28.37 2.84 13.06
N GLU A 8 -28.23 3.73 14.02
CA GLU A 8 -28.67 5.12 13.93
C GLU A 8 -27.84 5.92 12.88
N ASN A 9 -26.68 5.39 12.50
CA ASN A 9 -25.71 6.04 11.62
C ASN A 9 -25.24 5.08 10.53
N VAL A 10 -25.65 5.31 9.30
CA VAL A 10 -25.30 4.49 8.14
C VAL A 10 -24.72 5.37 7.03
N PHE A 11 -23.58 4.95 6.49
CA PHE A 11 -23.00 5.45 5.24
C PHE A 11 -23.09 4.35 4.19
N ASP A 12 -23.71 4.60 3.06
CA ASP A 12 -24.00 3.56 2.07
C ASP A 12 -22.86 3.27 1.07
N GLY A 13 -21.73 3.97 1.21
CA GLY A 13 -20.59 3.93 0.29
C GLY A 13 -20.51 5.16 -0.63
N GLU A 14 -21.57 5.98 -0.66
CA GLU A 14 -21.64 7.23 -1.40
C GLU A 14 -22.17 8.38 -0.56
N LYS A 15 -23.15 8.11 0.32
CA LYS A 15 -23.83 9.12 1.14
C LYS A 15 -24.04 8.66 2.58
N TYR A 16 -23.99 9.61 3.50
CA TYR A 16 -24.50 9.41 4.83
C TYR A 16 -26.04 9.46 4.80
N ILE A 17 -26.69 8.35 5.17
CA ILE A 17 -28.14 8.19 5.06
C ILE A 17 -28.87 8.19 6.42
N GLY A 18 -28.13 8.35 7.53
CA GLY A 18 -28.69 8.34 8.89
C GLY A 18 -29.13 6.96 9.36
N ALA A 19 -30.21 6.87 10.13
CA ALA A 19 -30.68 5.63 10.71
C ALA A 19 -31.27 4.67 9.66
N ALA A 20 -30.70 3.46 9.55
CA ALA A 20 -31.15 2.45 8.60
C ALA A 20 -30.79 1.03 9.06
N GLY A 21 -31.31 0.02 8.33
CA GLY A 21 -30.99 -1.38 8.48
C GLY A 21 -30.48 -1.98 7.18
N ILE A 22 -29.53 -2.91 7.27
CA ILE A 22 -28.98 -3.66 6.13
C ILE A 22 -29.41 -5.11 6.26
N VAL A 23 -30.17 -5.60 5.31
CA VAL A 23 -30.59 -7.01 5.25
C VAL A 23 -29.55 -7.79 4.46
N VAL A 24 -28.99 -8.84 5.09
CA VAL A 24 -28.00 -9.73 4.52
C VAL A 24 -28.57 -11.13 4.41
N GLU A 25 -28.44 -11.77 3.25
CA GLU A 25 -28.77 -13.18 3.02
C GLU A 25 -27.59 -13.88 2.34
N GLY A 26 -27.03 -14.89 3.03
CA GLY A 26 -25.80 -15.56 2.57
C GLY A 26 -24.64 -14.57 2.47
N GLU A 27 -24.05 -14.44 1.30
CA GLU A 27 -22.90 -13.58 1.03
C GLU A 27 -23.29 -12.20 0.46
N LYS A 28 -24.60 -11.91 0.34
CA LYS A 28 -25.10 -10.72 -0.37
C LYS A 28 -25.96 -9.84 0.51
N ILE A 29 -25.90 -8.55 0.19
CA ILE A 29 -26.86 -7.57 0.69
C ILE A 29 -28.16 -7.75 -0.11
N GLU A 30 -29.24 -8.00 0.61
CA GLU A 30 -30.60 -8.07 0.03
C GLU A 30 -31.19 -6.69 -0.19
N GLY A 31 -30.91 -5.76 0.73
CA GLY A 31 -31.36 -4.38 0.63
C GLY A 31 -31.05 -3.53 1.85
N VAL A 32 -31.27 -2.23 1.69
CA VAL A 32 -31.30 -1.26 2.78
C VAL A 32 -32.75 -0.97 3.12
N VAL A 33 -33.07 -1.02 4.39
CA VAL A 33 -34.44 -0.88 4.92
C VAL A 33 -34.50 0.23 5.99
N PRO A 34 -35.68 0.77 6.30
CA PRO A 34 -35.83 1.69 7.45
C PRO A 34 -35.31 1.07 8.75
N TYR A 35 -34.81 1.89 9.66
CA TYR A 35 -34.27 1.47 10.97
C TYR A 35 -35.27 0.66 11.80
N ASP A 36 -36.55 0.99 11.71
CA ASP A 36 -37.68 0.36 12.38
C ASP A 36 -38.36 -0.75 11.57
N ALA A 37 -37.72 -1.21 10.49
CA ALA A 37 -38.27 -2.28 9.65
C ALA A 37 -38.60 -3.55 10.42
N GLU A 38 -39.53 -4.36 9.91
CA GLU A 38 -39.95 -5.64 10.51
C GLU A 38 -38.74 -6.58 10.68
N ARG A 39 -38.64 -7.17 11.88
CA ARG A 39 -37.49 -8.01 12.28
C ARG A 39 -37.83 -9.52 12.30
N THR A 40 -39.05 -9.89 11.92
CA THR A 40 -39.55 -11.28 12.01
C THR A 40 -38.72 -12.21 11.12
N GLY A 41 -38.22 -13.30 11.69
CA GLY A 41 -37.45 -14.32 10.98
C GLY A 41 -36.02 -13.96 10.60
N MET A 42 -35.50 -12.88 11.17
CA MET A 42 -34.12 -12.43 10.98
C MET A 42 -33.33 -12.45 12.30
N GLU A 43 -32.03 -12.75 12.20
CA GLU A 43 -31.06 -12.48 13.25
C GLU A 43 -30.76 -10.97 13.25
N VAL A 44 -31.06 -10.27 14.35
CA VAL A 44 -30.89 -8.82 14.43
C VAL A 44 -29.63 -8.50 15.23
N VAL A 45 -28.76 -7.67 14.63
CA VAL A 45 -27.59 -7.08 15.30
C VAL A 45 -27.78 -5.57 15.32
N ASP A 46 -27.87 -4.99 16.50
CA ASP A 46 -28.06 -3.55 16.72
C ASP A 46 -26.74 -2.91 17.15
N PHE A 47 -26.23 -2.01 16.34
CA PHE A 47 -24.99 -1.26 16.56
C PHE A 47 -25.23 0.10 17.26
N GLY A 48 -26.47 0.47 17.53
CA GLY A 48 -26.83 1.71 18.20
C GLY A 48 -26.29 2.93 17.46
N LYS A 49 -25.36 3.66 18.08
CA LYS A 49 -24.76 4.88 17.51
C LYS A 49 -23.47 4.66 16.72
N ALA A 50 -22.99 3.45 16.60
CA ALA A 50 -21.82 3.13 15.78
C ALA A 50 -22.10 3.44 14.30
N LEU A 51 -21.09 3.85 13.55
CA LEU A 51 -21.21 4.05 12.11
C LEU A 51 -21.15 2.71 11.39
N LEU A 52 -22.23 2.33 10.71
CA LEU A 52 -22.31 1.15 9.85
C LEU A 52 -22.05 1.56 8.40
N MET A 53 -21.11 0.89 7.72
CA MET A 53 -20.70 1.25 6.35
C MET A 53 -20.13 0.05 5.59
N PRO A 54 -19.89 0.17 4.25
CA PRO A 54 -19.12 -0.84 3.53
C PRO A 54 -17.72 -1.00 4.14
N GLY A 55 -17.16 -2.21 4.04
CA GLY A 55 -15.76 -2.43 4.40
C GLY A 55 -14.81 -1.56 3.59
N PHE A 56 -13.72 -1.14 4.20
CA PHE A 56 -12.67 -0.38 3.51
C PHE A 56 -12.03 -1.20 2.40
N ILE A 57 -11.75 -0.55 1.30
CA ILE A 57 -10.98 -1.08 0.18
C ILE A 57 -9.77 -0.15 0.01
N ASP A 58 -8.59 -0.66 0.30
CA ASP A 58 -7.35 0.09 0.09
C ASP A 58 -6.97 0.02 -1.39
N ALA A 59 -6.98 1.17 -2.06
CA ALA A 59 -6.78 1.23 -3.51
C ALA A 59 -5.33 0.98 -3.95
N HIS A 60 -4.36 1.04 -3.04
CA HIS A 60 -2.93 0.88 -3.33
C HIS A 60 -2.19 0.35 -2.13
N THR A 61 -1.72 -0.89 -2.20
CA THR A 61 -0.86 -1.51 -1.18
C THR A 61 0.21 -2.40 -1.84
N HIS A 62 1.23 -2.74 -1.10
CA HIS A 62 2.19 -3.80 -1.40
C HIS A 62 1.93 -4.96 -0.45
N PHE A 63 0.84 -5.70 -0.71
CA PHE A 63 0.29 -6.71 0.19
C PHE A 63 1.33 -7.73 0.67
N PHE A 64 2.08 -8.32 -0.25
CA PHE A 64 3.00 -9.41 0.11
C PHE A 64 4.14 -8.93 1.00
N SER A 65 4.88 -7.91 0.56
CA SER A 65 5.99 -7.35 1.34
C SER A 65 5.50 -6.68 2.63
N GLY A 66 4.34 -6.05 2.60
CA GLY A 66 3.72 -5.46 3.77
C GLY A 66 3.31 -6.50 4.81
N ALA A 67 2.68 -7.60 4.41
CA ALA A 67 2.35 -8.70 5.31
C ALA A 67 3.61 -9.32 5.94
N GLU A 68 4.67 -9.53 5.12
CA GLU A 68 5.96 -10.00 5.61
C GLU A 68 6.56 -9.05 6.65
N SER A 69 6.53 -7.73 6.40
CA SER A 69 7.08 -6.71 7.33
C SER A 69 6.33 -6.63 8.66
N MET A 70 5.03 -6.91 8.69
CA MET A 70 4.21 -6.92 9.92
C MET A 70 4.23 -8.28 10.64
N SER A 71 4.89 -9.26 10.08
CA SER A 71 4.84 -10.62 10.62
C SER A 71 5.62 -10.77 11.93
N ARG A 72 5.27 -11.80 12.70
CA ARG A 72 6.05 -12.20 13.89
C ARG A 72 7.48 -12.61 13.58
N TYR A 73 7.84 -12.77 12.32
CA TYR A 73 9.19 -13.11 11.86
C TYR A 73 10.10 -11.90 11.70
N MET A 74 9.55 -10.68 11.84
CA MET A 74 10.24 -9.41 11.67
C MET A 74 10.21 -8.56 12.95
N CYS A 75 11.35 -8.03 13.34
CA CYS A 75 11.46 -7.05 14.42
C CYS A 75 11.37 -5.62 13.84
N THR A 76 10.17 -5.05 13.79
CA THR A 76 9.95 -3.68 13.29
C THR A 76 10.23 -2.60 14.34
N LYS A 77 10.32 -2.96 15.63
CA LYS A 77 10.63 -2.01 16.72
C LYS A 77 11.96 -1.29 16.51
N VAL A 78 12.89 -1.90 15.79
CA VAL A 78 14.20 -1.28 15.49
C VAL A 78 14.09 0.04 14.70
N ARG A 79 12.93 0.36 14.14
CA ARG A 79 12.64 1.68 13.54
C ARG A 79 12.64 2.82 14.55
N GLU A 80 12.32 2.52 15.79
CA GLU A 80 12.21 3.49 16.89
C GLU A 80 13.54 3.74 17.58
N ALA A 81 14.58 2.92 17.28
CA ALA A 81 15.86 2.99 17.94
C ALA A 81 16.62 4.30 17.65
N GLU A 82 17.18 4.89 18.69
CA GLU A 82 17.97 6.13 18.62
C GLU A 82 19.50 5.85 18.63
N SER A 83 19.90 4.57 18.58
CA SER A 83 21.30 4.14 18.53
C SER A 83 21.46 2.69 18.04
N GLU A 84 22.68 2.34 17.59
CA GLU A 84 23.06 0.96 17.26
C GLU A 84 22.83 0.02 18.46
N LYS A 85 23.25 0.44 19.66
CA LYS A 85 23.08 -0.33 20.89
C LYS A 85 21.61 -0.65 21.17
N GLU A 86 20.75 0.32 21.00
CA GLU A 86 19.29 0.15 21.22
C GLU A 86 18.69 -0.82 20.20
N CYS A 87 19.09 -0.74 18.91
CA CYS A 87 18.71 -1.74 17.90
C CYS A 87 19.07 -3.16 18.36
N VAL A 88 20.30 -3.36 18.86
CA VAL A 88 20.76 -4.67 19.33
C VAL A 88 19.96 -5.16 20.54
N GLU A 89 19.63 -4.29 21.50
CA GLU A 89 18.79 -4.67 22.65
C GLU A 89 17.37 -5.06 22.22
N MET A 90 16.77 -4.31 21.31
CA MET A 90 15.45 -4.66 20.72
C MET A 90 15.50 -6.02 20.01
N MET A 91 16.58 -6.32 19.30
CA MET A 91 16.78 -7.63 18.67
C MET A 91 16.96 -8.75 19.70
N LYS A 92 17.62 -8.50 20.84
CA LYS A 92 17.73 -9.48 21.95
C LYS A 92 16.37 -9.79 22.57
N GLU A 93 15.54 -8.76 22.80
CA GLU A 93 14.18 -8.95 23.29
C GLU A 93 13.34 -9.74 22.29
N PHE A 94 13.44 -9.42 21.00
CA PHE A 94 12.78 -10.13 19.93
C PHE A 94 13.19 -11.60 19.85
N ALA A 95 14.50 -11.89 19.91
CA ALA A 95 15.03 -13.25 19.89
C ALA A 95 14.58 -14.06 21.12
N LYS A 96 14.49 -13.42 22.29
CA LYS A 96 14.01 -14.05 23.53
C LYS A 96 12.52 -14.40 23.44
N ALA A 97 11.72 -13.54 22.80
CA ALA A 97 10.29 -13.77 22.59
C ALA A 97 10.02 -14.86 21.52
N ASN A 98 10.97 -15.08 20.60
CA ASN A 98 10.84 -15.99 19.46
C ASN A 98 12.06 -16.94 19.38
N PRO A 99 12.27 -17.81 20.37
CA PRO A 99 13.48 -18.67 20.45
C PRO A 99 13.59 -19.70 19.32
N GLU A 100 12.45 -20.05 18.71
CA GLU A 100 12.35 -21.02 17.61
C GLU A 100 12.86 -20.49 16.28
N LEU A 101 13.00 -19.17 16.11
CA LEU A 101 13.47 -18.60 14.86
C LEU A 101 14.94 -18.92 14.63
N GLU A 102 15.24 -19.55 13.50
CA GLU A 102 16.60 -19.86 13.08
C GLU A 102 17.36 -18.64 12.56
N ILE A 103 16.63 -17.68 11.99
CA ILE A 103 17.12 -16.42 11.44
C ILE A 103 16.40 -15.26 12.13
N LEU A 104 17.13 -14.27 12.56
CA LEU A 104 16.58 -13.03 13.11
C LEU A 104 16.56 -11.94 12.05
N ARG A 105 15.42 -11.31 11.88
CA ARG A 105 15.18 -10.25 10.89
C ARG A 105 14.76 -8.97 11.59
N GLY A 106 15.51 -7.88 11.38
CA GLY A 106 15.14 -6.53 11.82
C GLY A 106 14.78 -5.68 10.62
N GLU A 107 13.70 -4.91 10.71
CA GLU A 107 13.19 -4.10 9.61
C GLU A 107 13.10 -2.63 10.00
N GLY A 108 13.87 -1.79 9.30
CA GLY A 108 13.69 -0.35 9.34
C GLY A 108 14.63 0.41 10.30
N TRP A 109 15.80 -0.13 10.67
CA TRP A 109 16.81 0.69 11.35
C TRP A 109 17.21 1.88 10.49
N PHE A 110 17.54 3.03 11.11
CA PHE A 110 17.87 4.23 10.36
C PHE A 110 18.79 5.17 11.15
N ILE A 111 20.00 5.40 10.63
CA ILE A 111 20.99 6.28 11.28
C ILE A 111 20.53 7.74 11.41
N GLY A 112 19.55 8.16 10.58
CA GLY A 112 18.97 9.49 10.70
C GLY A 112 18.28 9.76 12.04
N ASN A 113 17.82 8.69 12.71
CA ASN A 113 17.23 8.74 14.05
C ASN A 113 18.30 8.64 15.16
N TRP A 114 19.52 8.22 14.82
CA TRP A 114 20.56 7.96 15.83
C TRP A 114 21.30 9.22 16.25
N THR A 115 21.63 9.29 17.53
CA THR A 115 22.29 10.45 18.11
C THR A 115 23.69 10.69 17.53
N ASP A 116 24.46 9.60 17.29
CA ASP A 116 25.83 9.67 16.78
C ASP A 116 25.95 9.58 15.25
N ARG A 117 24.87 9.17 14.57
CA ARG A 117 24.81 8.99 13.10
C ARG A 117 25.95 8.17 12.51
N THR A 118 26.52 7.25 13.30
CA THR A 118 27.61 6.36 12.88
C THR A 118 27.03 5.13 12.21
N MET A 119 27.57 4.75 11.04
CA MET A 119 27.16 3.51 10.37
C MET A 119 27.51 2.31 11.24
N PRO A 120 26.57 1.35 11.41
CA PRO A 120 26.79 0.18 12.23
C PRO A 120 27.77 -0.80 11.59
N ASP A 121 28.36 -1.66 12.42
CA ASP A 121 29.12 -2.79 11.95
C ASP A 121 28.75 -4.10 12.68
N LYS A 122 29.26 -5.23 12.20
CA LYS A 122 28.86 -6.56 12.68
C LYS A 122 29.21 -6.85 14.14
N ARG A 123 30.18 -6.14 14.77
CA ARG A 123 30.72 -6.47 16.07
C ARG A 123 29.69 -6.48 17.18
N SER A 124 28.81 -5.52 17.21
CA SER A 124 27.73 -5.45 18.20
C SER A 124 26.70 -6.58 18.04
N LEU A 125 26.38 -6.96 16.81
CA LEU A 125 25.52 -8.11 16.52
C LEU A 125 26.24 -9.44 16.78
N ASP A 126 27.55 -9.56 16.49
CA ASP A 126 28.35 -10.76 16.76
C ASP A 126 28.46 -11.02 18.27
N GLU A 127 28.63 -9.96 19.08
CA GLU A 127 28.62 -10.07 20.54
C GLU A 127 27.28 -10.58 21.09
N ALA A 128 26.18 -10.07 20.53
CA ALA A 128 24.85 -10.43 20.96
C ALA A 128 24.37 -11.80 20.43
N PHE A 129 24.77 -12.15 19.21
CA PHE A 129 24.31 -13.33 18.46
C PHE A 129 25.46 -14.02 17.72
N PRO A 130 26.41 -14.67 18.44
CA PRO A 130 27.61 -15.21 17.81
C PRO A 130 27.35 -16.32 16.79
N ASP A 131 26.30 -17.10 16.99
CA ASP A 131 25.97 -18.27 16.16
C ASP A 131 24.68 -18.11 15.35
N LYS A 132 23.76 -17.23 15.76
CA LYS A 132 22.47 -17.05 15.11
C LYS A 132 22.55 -15.96 14.04
N PRO A 133 22.19 -16.24 12.77
CA PRO A 133 22.21 -15.22 11.70
C PRO A 133 21.25 -14.06 11.99
N VAL A 134 21.73 -12.84 11.88
CA VAL A 134 20.95 -11.60 12.05
C VAL A 134 21.07 -10.75 10.80
N TYR A 135 19.92 -10.40 10.25
CA TYR A 135 19.75 -9.55 9.08
C TYR A 135 18.96 -8.31 9.48
N MET A 136 19.55 -7.14 9.33
CA MET A 136 18.92 -5.86 9.65
C MET A 136 18.77 -5.05 8.38
N ARG A 137 17.56 -4.91 7.85
CA ARG A 137 17.27 -4.08 6.68
C ARG A 137 17.06 -2.64 7.08
N CYS A 138 17.71 -1.70 6.38
CA CYS A 138 17.55 -0.27 6.63
C CYS A 138 16.18 0.25 6.14
N ALA A 139 15.68 1.31 6.79
CA ALA A 139 14.43 1.96 6.41
C ALA A 139 14.49 2.60 5.01
N ASP A 140 15.68 2.95 4.53
CA ASP A 140 15.89 3.48 3.17
C ASP A 140 15.71 2.43 2.06
N GLY A 141 15.66 1.13 2.42
CA GLY A 141 15.57 0.02 1.48
C GLY A 141 16.84 -0.27 0.69
N HIS A 142 17.93 0.51 0.90
CA HIS A 142 19.17 0.46 0.13
C HIS A 142 20.35 -0.15 0.90
N SER A 143 20.15 -0.57 2.16
CA SER A 143 21.23 -1.06 3.00
C SER A 143 20.80 -2.22 3.90
N TYR A 144 21.75 -3.14 4.12
CA TYR A 144 21.66 -4.21 5.12
C TYR A 144 22.83 -4.14 6.10
N TRP A 145 22.53 -4.46 7.35
CA TRP A 145 23.52 -4.65 8.42
C TRP A 145 23.42 -6.08 8.96
N LEU A 146 24.49 -6.86 8.78
CA LEU A 146 24.54 -8.29 9.04
C LEU A 146 25.60 -8.61 10.09
N ASN A 147 25.37 -9.68 10.87
CA ASN A 147 26.42 -10.28 11.69
C ASN A 147 27.28 -11.27 10.89
N SER A 148 28.36 -11.78 11.51
CA SER A 148 29.26 -12.75 10.86
C SER A 148 28.57 -14.07 10.48
N ALA A 149 27.56 -14.50 11.23
CA ALA A 149 26.80 -15.71 10.90
C ALA A 149 25.95 -15.50 9.62
N ALA A 150 25.31 -14.35 9.47
CA ALA A 150 24.56 -13.98 8.28
C ALA A 150 25.46 -13.79 7.06
N LEU A 151 26.62 -13.14 7.21
CA LEU A 151 27.62 -13.01 6.13
C LEU A 151 28.06 -14.38 5.61
N ARG A 152 28.37 -15.33 6.51
CA ARG A 152 28.71 -16.72 6.11
C ARG A 152 27.56 -17.41 5.37
N GLN A 153 26.33 -17.21 5.80
CA GLN A 153 25.14 -17.78 5.14
C GLN A 153 24.94 -17.20 3.73
N CYS A 154 25.27 -15.91 3.53
CA CYS A 154 25.25 -15.25 2.22
C CYS A 154 26.44 -15.64 1.33
N GLY A 155 27.47 -16.35 1.85
CA GLY A 155 28.70 -16.62 1.13
C GLY A 155 29.57 -15.39 0.89
N ILE A 156 29.45 -14.37 1.76
CA ILE A 156 30.21 -13.11 1.67
C ILE A 156 31.47 -13.21 2.55
N ASP A 157 32.63 -13.04 1.91
CA ASP A 157 33.96 -13.06 2.51
C ASP A 157 34.83 -11.86 2.06
N GLU A 158 36.11 -11.87 2.45
CA GLU A 158 37.06 -10.82 2.08
C GLU A 158 37.32 -10.71 0.59
N ASN A 159 37.06 -11.77 -0.19
CA ASN A 159 37.29 -11.83 -1.64
C ASN A 159 36.04 -11.43 -2.44
N THR A 160 34.88 -11.36 -1.78
CA THR A 160 33.62 -11.03 -2.44
C THR A 160 33.64 -9.61 -3.00
N LYS A 161 33.30 -9.48 -4.29
CA LYS A 161 33.19 -8.21 -5.01
C LYS A 161 31.84 -8.15 -5.70
N PRO A 162 30.94 -7.24 -5.29
CA PRO A 162 29.68 -7.04 -6.01
C PRO A 162 29.94 -6.42 -7.39
N VAL A 163 29.04 -6.64 -8.34
CA VAL A 163 29.10 -6.03 -9.68
C VAL A 163 28.95 -4.50 -9.58
N SER A 164 28.09 -4.07 -8.67
CA SER A 164 27.93 -2.66 -8.27
C SER A 164 27.53 -2.61 -6.79
N GLY A 165 27.49 -1.40 -6.22
CA GLY A 165 27.23 -1.25 -4.79
C GLY A 165 28.49 -1.43 -3.95
N TYR A 166 28.32 -1.59 -2.63
CA TYR A 166 29.43 -1.55 -1.68
C TYR A 166 29.26 -2.58 -0.57
N ILE A 167 30.30 -3.37 -0.32
CA ILE A 167 30.46 -4.21 0.87
C ILE A 167 31.46 -3.51 1.81
N GLY A 168 30.95 -3.06 2.97
CA GLY A 168 31.79 -2.44 4.00
C GLY A 168 32.91 -3.37 4.47
N LYS A 169 34.12 -2.85 4.62
CA LYS A 169 35.28 -3.62 5.09
C LYS A 169 36.03 -2.87 6.18
N PHE A 170 36.60 -3.62 7.13
CA PHE A 170 37.57 -3.13 8.07
C PHE A 170 38.96 -2.97 7.40
N ASP A 171 39.90 -2.30 8.08
CA ASP A 171 41.27 -2.07 7.58
C ASP A 171 42.02 -3.36 7.22
N ASN A 172 41.69 -4.48 7.87
CA ASN A 172 42.25 -5.80 7.59
C ASN A 172 41.62 -6.48 6.35
N GLY A 173 40.65 -5.84 5.69
CA GLY A 173 39.95 -6.36 4.52
C GLY A 173 38.74 -7.25 4.82
N GLU A 174 38.48 -7.56 6.09
CA GLU A 174 37.34 -8.37 6.51
C GLU A 174 36.01 -7.60 6.32
N PRO A 175 34.90 -8.23 5.82
CA PRO A 175 33.59 -7.58 5.72
C PRO A 175 33.11 -7.06 7.08
N SER A 176 32.66 -5.80 7.11
CA SER A 176 32.16 -5.14 8.33
C SER A 176 30.70 -5.49 8.66
N GLY A 177 29.99 -6.15 7.74
CA GLY A 177 28.57 -6.47 7.88
C GLY A 177 27.63 -5.49 7.18
N LEU A 178 28.13 -4.35 6.72
CA LEU A 178 27.33 -3.36 5.99
C LEU A 178 27.35 -3.67 4.50
N LEU A 179 26.16 -3.81 3.90
CA LEU A 179 25.96 -4.01 2.46
C LEU A 179 25.10 -2.87 1.94
N ILE A 180 25.52 -2.20 0.86
CA ILE A 180 24.84 -1.03 0.30
C ILE A 180 24.59 -1.27 -1.20
N GLU A 181 23.38 -0.98 -1.65
CA GLU A 181 22.82 -1.16 -2.98
C GLU A 181 22.54 -2.62 -3.39
N PRO A 182 21.56 -2.83 -4.30
CA PRO A 182 20.99 -4.14 -4.62
C PRO A 182 22.01 -5.23 -4.96
N GLU A 183 22.99 -4.92 -5.79
CA GLU A 183 23.96 -5.93 -6.23
C GLU A 183 24.89 -6.40 -5.08
N ALA A 184 25.11 -5.56 -4.07
CA ALA A 184 25.87 -5.94 -2.90
C ALA A 184 25.07 -6.74 -1.89
N TYR A 185 23.80 -6.39 -1.67
CA TYR A 185 22.97 -7.05 -0.67
C TYR A 185 22.05 -8.15 -1.23
N LYS A 186 22.02 -8.39 -2.54
CA LYS A 186 21.15 -9.41 -3.13
C LYS A 186 21.21 -10.77 -2.44
N PRO A 187 22.39 -11.33 -2.06
CA PRO A 187 22.44 -12.60 -1.33
C PRO A 187 21.75 -12.54 0.04
N ALA A 188 21.78 -11.37 0.69
CA ALA A 188 21.09 -11.16 1.97
C ALA A 188 19.57 -11.04 1.76
N ASP A 189 19.15 -10.31 0.74
CA ASP A 189 17.75 -10.11 0.35
C ASP A 189 17.07 -11.44 0.01
N ASP A 190 17.76 -12.29 -0.77
CA ASP A 190 17.29 -13.63 -1.16
C ASP A 190 17.03 -14.55 0.07
N ILE A 191 17.75 -14.35 1.18
CA ILE A 191 17.56 -15.10 2.43
C ILE A 191 16.54 -14.40 3.34
N TYR A 192 16.60 -13.08 3.40
CA TYR A 192 15.73 -12.26 4.25
C TYR A 192 14.25 -12.47 3.94
N TYR A 193 13.88 -12.56 2.67
CA TYR A 193 12.50 -12.81 2.20
C TYR A 193 12.21 -14.27 1.88
N ASN A 194 13.13 -15.20 2.19
CA ASN A 194 12.90 -16.62 1.96
C ASN A 194 12.17 -17.25 3.15
N PHE A 195 10.86 -17.19 3.12
CA PHE A 195 10.00 -17.89 4.06
C PHE A 195 9.54 -19.23 3.48
N SER A 196 9.47 -20.25 4.33
CA SER A 196 8.83 -21.52 3.96
C SER A 196 7.36 -21.31 3.63
N LYS A 197 6.75 -22.22 2.87
CA LYS A 197 5.31 -22.15 2.55
C LYS A 197 4.44 -22.07 3.80
N LYS A 198 4.82 -22.75 4.89
CA LYS A 198 4.11 -22.70 6.16
C LYS A 198 4.21 -21.31 6.81
N GLU A 199 5.41 -20.73 6.83
CA GLU A 199 5.61 -19.37 7.36
C GLU A 199 4.85 -18.33 6.54
N GLN A 200 4.88 -18.44 5.21
CA GLN A 200 4.10 -17.55 4.33
C GLN A 200 2.58 -17.67 4.60
N GLU A 201 2.06 -18.88 4.79
CA GLU A 201 0.65 -19.11 5.13
C GLU A 201 0.30 -18.44 6.48
N GLU A 202 1.13 -18.62 7.50
CA GLU A 202 0.98 -17.98 8.81
C GLU A 202 1.06 -16.44 8.72
N ILE A 203 1.99 -15.90 7.95
CA ILE A 203 2.15 -14.47 7.69
C ILE A 203 0.86 -13.88 7.11
N TYR A 204 0.32 -14.51 6.08
CA TYR A 204 -0.88 -13.99 5.42
C TYR A 204 -2.15 -14.17 6.27
N GLU A 205 -2.29 -15.26 7.02
CA GLU A 205 -3.38 -15.44 7.98
C GLU A 205 -3.35 -14.36 9.08
N ASP A 206 -2.18 -14.08 9.65
CA ASP A 206 -2.01 -13.01 10.65
C ASP A 206 -2.31 -11.63 10.06
N PHE A 207 -1.86 -11.37 8.84
CA PHE A 207 -2.15 -10.11 8.17
C PHE A 207 -3.66 -9.92 7.93
N PHE A 208 -4.37 -10.97 7.47
CA PHE A 208 -5.83 -10.90 7.32
C PHE A 208 -6.54 -10.67 8.65
N ARG A 209 -6.04 -11.23 9.76
CA ARG A 209 -6.59 -10.96 11.10
C ARG A 209 -6.40 -9.51 11.52
N ILE A 210 -5.23 -8.92 11.24
CA ILE A 210 -4.93 -7.51 11.53
C ILE A 210 -5.81 -6.59 10.66
N THR A 211 -5.89 -6.83 9.37
CA THR A 211 -6.67 -6.00 8.45
C THR A 211 -8.18 -6.12 8.69
N ALA A 212 -8.66 -7.28 9.13
CA ALA A 212 -10.04 -7.43 9.60
C ALA A 212 -10.34 -6.51 10.80
N GLY A 213 -9.39 -6.36 11.74
CA GLY A 213 -9.49 -5.42 12.86
C GLY A 213 -9.49 -3.95 12.45
N TYR A 214 -9.01 -3.64 11.26
CA TYR A 214 -9.12 -2.32 10.64
C TYR A 214 -10.31 -2.18 9.68
N GLY A 215 -11.13 -3.22 9.52
CA GLY A 215 -12.30 -3.19 8.64
C GLY A 215 -11.96 -3.22 7.15
N ILE A 216 -10.75 -3.66 6.78
CA ILE A 216 -10.30 -3.73 5.39
C ILE A 216 -10.81 -5.05 4.78
N THR A 217 -11.59 -4.94 3.70
CA THR A 217 -12.20 -6.06 2.97
C THR A 217 -11.71 -6.18 1.53
N GLY A 218 -10.85 -5.27 1.09
CA GLY A 218 -10.20 -5.31 -0.23
C GLY A 218 -8.84 -4.62 -0.22
N LEU A 219 -7.88 -5.19 -0.96
CA LEU A 219 -6.48 -4.76 -1.03
C LEU A 219 -5.95 -4.92 -2.45
N GLY A 220 -5.01 -4.06 -2.84
CA GLY A 220 -4.26 -4.21 -4.09
C GLY A 220 -2.80 -4.60 -3.86
N GLU A 221 -2.27 -5.50 -4.67
CA GLU A 221 -0.84 -5.78 -4.76
C GLU A 221 -0.25 -5.02 -5.95
N MET A 222 0.53 -3.95 -5.67
CA MET A 222 1.03 -3.00 -6.66
C MET A 222 2.52 -3.13 -6.97
N PHE A 223 3.18 -4.18 -6.50
CA PHE A 223 4.63 -4.32 -6.68
C PHE A 223 5.06 -4.55 -8.13
N ALA A 224 4.13 -4.78 -9.05
CA ALA A 224 4.41 -5.09 -10.46
C ALA A 224 5.26 -6.36 -10.62
N GLU A 225 4.89 -7.44 -9.91
CA GLU A 225 5.66 -8.68 -9.86
C GLU A 225 5.90 -9.29 -11.24
N ASP A 226 7.13 -9.72 -11.46
CA ASP A 226 7.52 -10.44 -12.68
C ASP A 226 7.07 -11.90 -12.65
N TYR A 227 6.99 -12.54 -13.82
CA TYR A 227 6.52 -13.91 -13.99
C TYR A 227 7.58 -14.96 -13.64
N THR A 228 8.10 -14.89 -12.41
CA THR A 228 9.12 -15.81 -11.89
C THR A 228 8.51 -17.10 -11.32
N LYS A 229 9.36 -18.08 -10.97
CA LYS A 229 8.93 -19.28 -10.25
C LYS A 229 8.49 -18.96 -8.82
N GLN A 230 9.12 -17.96 -8.19
CA GLN A 230 8.77 -17.51 -6.83
C GLN A 230 7.40 -16.85 -6.82
N THR A 231 7.16 -15.91 -7.74
CA THR A 231 5.85 -15.27 -7.92
C THR A 231 4.76 -16.31 -8.17
N LYS A 232 5.05 -17.29 -9.05
CA LYS A 232 4.11 -18.38 -9.31
C LYS A 232 3.77 -19.18 -8.04
N ALA A 233 4.78 -19.55 -7.26
CA ALA A 233 4.58 -20.31 -6.01
C ALA A 233 3.76 -19.51 -4.98
N ARG A 234 3.95 -18.19 -4.92
CA ARG A 234 3.18 -17.27 -4.06
C ARG A 234 1.70 -17.23 -4.49
N TYR A 235 1.42 -17.14 -5.78
CA TYR A 235 0.04 -17.14 -6.29
C TYR A 235 -0.65 -18.51 -6.14
N GLU A 236 0.08 -19.61 -6.29
CA GLU A 236 -0.42 -20.97 -5.98
C GLU A 236 -0.83 -21.07 -4.50
N LEU A 237 -0.02 -20.51 -3.59
CA LEU A 237 -0.34 -20.46 -2.16
C LEU A 237 -1.59 -19.63 -1.91
N MET A 238 -1.68 -18.41 -2.45
CA MET A 238 -2.85 -17.55 -2.28
C MET A 238 -4.14 -18.22 -2.80
N LYS A 239 -4.08 -18.84 -3.97
CA LYS A 239 -5.19 -19.63 -4.52
C LYS A 239 -5.62 -20.75 -3.57
N LYS A 240 -4.65 -21.52 -3.03
CA LYS A 240 -4.92 -22.58 -2.05
C LYS A 240 -5.62 -22.02 -0.82
N MET A 241 -5.09 -20.93 -0.26
CA MET A 241 -5.63 -20.30 0.95
C MET A 241 -7.06 -19.78 0.73
N ASP A 242 -7.37 -19.25 -0.45
CA ASP A 242 -8.73 -18.79 -0.75
C ASP A 242 -9.71 -19.98 -0.86
N VAL A 243 -9.34 -21.05 -1.56
CA VAL A 243 -10.14 -22.28 -1.64
C VAL A 243 -10.37 -22.90 -0.25
N GLU A 244 -9.41 -22.78 0.66
CA GLU A 244 -9.53 -23.21 2.07
C GLU A 244 -10.33 -22.21 2.95
N GLY A 245 -10.78 -21.07 2.41
CA GLY A 245 -11.53 -20.05 3.13
C GLY A 245 -10.71 -19.25 4.15
N LYS A 246 -9.39 -19.21 3.98
CA LYS A 246 -8.44 -18.49 4.84
C LYS A 246 -8.24 -17.03 4.43
N VAL A 247 -8.47 -16.71 3.16
CA VAL A 247 -8.43 -15.31 2.66
C VAL A 247 -9.66 -14.56 3.19
N LYS A 248 -9.43 -13.42 3.84
CA LYS A 248 -10.47 -12.63 4.52
C LYS A 248 -10.61 -11.20 3.96
N ALA A 249 -10.02 -10.95 2.81
CA ALA A 249 -10.18 -9.74 2.03
C ALA A 249 -10.01 -10.08 0.55
N ARG A 250 -10.54 -9.27 -0.36
CA ARG A 250 -10.27 -9.44 -1.80
C ARG A 250 -8.91 -8.89 -2.14
N ILE A 251 -8.11 -9.69 -2.82
CA ILE A 251 -6.76 -9.34 -3.26
C ILE A 251 -6.75 -9.14 -4.77
N TYR A 252 -6.39 -7.93 -5.19
CA TYR A 252 -6.26 -7.54 -6.59
C TYR A 252 -4.78 -7.38 -6.93
N ILE A 253 -4.22 -8.32 -7.70
CA ILE A 253 -2.80 -8.40 -8.03
C ILE A 253 -2.55 -7.74 -9.38
N TYR A 254 -1.50 -6.92 -9.46
CA TYR A 254 -1.05 -6.29 -10.70
C TYR A 254 0.36 -6.73 -11.04
N THR A 255 0.49 -7.43 -12.17
CA THR A 255 1.77 -7.92 -12.67
C THR A 255 2.49 -6.84 -13.48
N LYS A 256 3.74 -7.09 -13.86
CA LYS A 256 4.59 -6.13 -14.55
C LYS A 256 4.03 -5.75 -15.92
N LEU A 257 3.93 -4.45 -16.19
CA LEU A 257 3.54 -3.90 -17.48
C LEU A 257 4.69 -3.94 -18.50
N PHE A 258 5.88 -3.50 -18.08
CA PHE A 258 7.01 -3.32 -18.99
C PHE A 258 7.78 -4.61 -19.23
N ASP A 259 8.61 -4.58 -20.30
CA ASP A 259 9.39 -5.71 -20.82
C ASP A 259 8.56 -6.80 -21.52
N TYR A 260 7.24 -6.57 -21.68
CA TYR A 260 6.34 -7.45 -22.39
C TYR A 260 5.59 -6.70 -23.47
N THR A 261 5.61 -7.26 -24.69
CA THR A 261 4.79 -6.83 -25.84
C THR A 261 3.62 -7.77 -26.09
N ASP A 262 3.57 -8.86 -25.33
CA ASP A 262 2.58 -9.92 -25.42
C ASP A 262 2.15 -10.33 -24.01
N PHE A 263 0.90 -10.09 -23.67
CA PHE A 263 0.31 -10.39 -22.37
C PHE A 263 -0.35 -11.77 -22.27
N GLN A 264 -0.03 -12.71 -23.17
CA GLN A 264 -0.56 -14.07 -23.12
C GLN A 264 -0.26 -14.76 -21.80
N LYS A 265 0.93 -14.52 -21.22
CA LYS A 265 1.32 -15.08 -19.92
C LYS A 265 0.46 -14.50 -18.78
N ALA A 266 0.19 -13.19 -18.78
CA ALA A 266 -0.73 -12.57 -17.83
C ALA A 266 -2.13 -13.17 -17.94
N LYS A 267 -2.64 -13.32 -19.15
CA LYS A 267 -3.96 -13.95 -19.40
C LYS A 267 -4.00 -15.42 -18.96
N ALA A 268 -2.92 -16.17 -19.22
CA ALA A 268 -2.80 -17.55 -18.74
C ALA A 268 -2.83 -17.62 -17.21
N TRP A 269 -2.12 -16.73 -16.54
CA TRP A 269 -2.11 -16.65 -15.09
C TRP A 269 -3.44 -16.16 -14.51
N GLN A 270 -4.14 -15.23 -15.15
CA GLN A 270 -5.52 -14.89 -14.77
C GLN A 270 -6.40 -16.16 -14.75
N LYS A 271 -6.33 -16.98 -15.80
CA LYS A 271 -7.11 -18.23 -15.90
C LYS A 271 -6.68 -19.27 -14.87
N GLU A 272 -5.38 -19.35 -14.55
CA GLU A 272 -4.80 -20.36 -13.64
C GLU A 272 -5.05 -19.99 -12.16
N PHE A 273 -4.90 -18.71 -11.80
CA PHE A 273 -4.83 -18.28 -10.39
C PHE A 273 -6.05 -17.52 -9.89
N ASN A 274 -6.88 -16.94 -10.76
CA ASN A 274 -8.06 -16.22 -10.28
C ASN A 274 -9.02 -17.17 -9.56
N THR A 275 -9.46 -16.69 -8.40
CA THR A 275 -10.47 -17.35 -7.55
C THR A 275 -11.57 -16.33 -7.25
N GLU A 276 -12.40 -16.58 -6.25
CA GLU A 276 -13.43 -15.64 -5.84
C GLU A 276 -12.82 -14.35 -5.24
N ASN A 277 -11.83 -14.51 -4.36
CA ASN A 277 -11.25 -13.41 -3.60
C ASN A 277 -9.81 -13.05 -4.00
N VAL A 278 -9.14 -13.81 -4.85
CA VAL A 278 -7.79 -13.54 -5.36
C VAL A 278 -7.85 -13.38 -6.87
N ARG A 279 -7.47 -12.22 -7.39
CA ARG A 279 -7.58 -11.92 -8.82
C ARG A 279 -6.36 -11.19 -9.32
N ILE A 280 -5.82 -11.62 -10.44
CA ILE A 280 -4.90 -10.82 -11.24
C ILE A 280 -5.77 -9.81 -12.00
N GLY A 281 -5.78 -8.56 -11.50
CA GLY A 281 -6.63 -7.48 -12.01
C GLY A 281 -6.12 -6.89 -13.32
N GLY A 282 -4.79 -6.80 -13.45
CA GLY A 282 -4.15 -6.16 -14.59
C GLY A 282 -2.64 -6.07 -14.45
N VAL A 283 -2.10 -4.96 -14.92
CA VAL A 283 -0.65 -4.69 -14.94
C VAL A 283 -0.32 -3.32 -14.33
N LYS A 284 0.85 -3.24 -13.70
CA LYS A 284 1.40 -2.01 -13.11
C LYS A 284 2.69 -1.63 -13.82
N GLY A 285 2.84 -0.33 -14.11
CA GLY A 285 4.07 0.26 -14.64
C GLY A 285 4.47 1.51 -13.88
N PHE A 286 5.76 1.84 -13.94
CA PHE A 286 6.33 3.04 -13.35
C PHE A 286 6.76 3.98 -14.47
N VAL A 287 6.11 5.15 -14.57
CA VAL A 287 6.48 6.18 -15.54
C VAL A 287 7.70 6.95 -15.06
N ASP A 288 7.72 7.27 -13.77
CA ASP A 288 8.82 7.97 -13.10
C ASP A 288 9.15 7.35 -11.73
N GLY A 289 10.05 8.01 -11.00
CA GLY A 289 10.41 7.68 -9.63
C GLY A 289 9.81 8.66 -8.63
N VAL A 290 10.62 9.12 -7.64
CA VAL A 290 10.18 9.96 -6.51
C VAL A 290 10.88 11.31 -6.50
N ALA A 291 10.22 12.35 -5.97
CA ALA A 291 10.78 13.70 -5.91
C ALA A 291 12.00 13.78 -4.96
N GLU A 292 12.04 12.96 -3.90
CA GLU A 292 13.11 12.89 -2.92
C GLU A 292 14.46 12.58 -3.57
N ASN A 293 14.47 11.74 -4.58
CA ASN A 293 15.67 11.30 -5.30
C ASN A 293 15.88 12.03 -6.64
N TYR A 294 15.07 13.06 -6.94
CA TYR A 294 15.08 13.80 -8.21
C TYR A 294 14.81 12.88 -9.43
N THR A 295 14.05 11.83 -9.22
CA THR A 295 13.67 10.88 -10.27
C THR A 295 12.21 11.00 -10.69
N ALA A 296 11.41 11.84 -10.01
CA ALA A 296 10.09 12.23 -10.50
C ALA A 296 10.24 13.13 -11.73
N LEU A 297 9.50 12.83 -12.80
CA LEU A 297 9.53 13.57 -14.06
C LEU A 297 8.68 14.85 -13.95
N MET A 298 9.34 15.99 -14.03
CA MET A 298 8.73 17.31 -13.90
C MET A 298 8.62 18.02 -15.26
N LEU A 299 7.57 18.83 -15.45
CA LEU A 299 7.41 19.70 -16.64
C LEU A 299 8.45 20.84 -16.69
N LYS A 300 8.89 21.30 -15.51
CA LYS A 300 9.92 22.33 -15.36
C LYS A 300 11.03 21.81 -14.45
N PRO A 301 12.28 22.30 -14.60
CA PRO A 301 13.38 21.87 -13.75
C PRO A 301 13.07 22.00 -12.25
N TYR A 302 13.74 21.16 -11.46
CA TYR A 302 13.71 21.29 -10.00
C TYR A 302 14.24 22.67 -9.58
N SER A 303 13.67 23.24 -8.52
CA SER A 303 14.01 24.60 -8.10
C SER A 303 15.41 24.73 -7.52
N ASP A 304 15.87 23.69 -6.84
CA ASP A 304 17.21 23.58 -6.25
C ASP A 304 18.20 22.86 -7.17
N ARG A 305 17.72 22.23 -8.28
CA ARG A 305 18.53 21.59 -9.32
C ARG A 305 18.03 21.96 -10.72
N PRO A 306 18.34 23.20 -11.18
CA PRO A 306 17.81 23.72 -12.45
C PRO A 306 18.35 23.04 -13.70
N GLU A 307 19.32 22.14 -13.57
CA GLU A 307 19.89 21.33 -14.64
C GLU A 307 19.07 20.09 -15.00
N THR A 308 18.07 19.71 -14.17
CA THR A 308 17.26 18.50 -14.43
C THR A 308 15.78 18.72 -14.18
N CYS A 309 14.96 18.05 -14.98
CA CYS A 309 13.51 17.86 -14.76
C CYS A 309 13.18 16.51 -14.12
N GLY A 310 14.19 15.76 -13.67
CA GLY A 310 14.06 14.38 -13.24
C GLY A 310 14.29 13.42 -14.41
N ASP A 311 14.68 12.21 -14.05
CA ASP A 311 14.89 11.15 -15.02
C ASP A 311 13.75 10.14 -14.85
N ALA A 312 13.11 9.75 -15.96
CA ALA A 312 12.10 8.69 -15.93
C ALA A 312 12.73 7.38 -15.43
N VAL A 313 12.10 6.75 -14.46
CA VAL A 313 12.53 5.45 -13.93
C VAL A 313 11.38 4.46 -14.10
N PRO A 314 11.64 3.33 -14.74
CA PRO A 314 12.85 2.94 -15.49
C PRO A 314 13.02 3.81 -16.75
N LEU A 315 14.24 3.94 -17.23
CA LEU A 315 14.58 4.70 -18.43
C LEU A 315 13.88 4.14 -19.68
N ARG A 316 12.62 4.49 -19.88
CA ARG A 316 11.79 4.11 -21.02
C ARG A 316 11.32 5.32 -21.76
N THR A 317 11.30 5.20 -23.07
CA THR A 317 10.76 6.25 -23.93
C THR A 317 9.24 6.30 -23.85
N TYR A 318 8.66 7.43 -24.22
CA TYR A 318 7.22 7.60 -24.36
C TYR A 318 6.59 6.49 -25.22
N GLU A 319 7.24 6.18 -26.37
CA GLU A 319 6.76 5.18 -27.33
C GLU A 319 6.78 3.75 -26.76
N GLU A 320 7.75 3.43 -25.88
CA GLU A 320 7.81 2.12 -25.21
C GLU A 320 6.67 1.97 -24.20
N ILE A 321 6.39 3.02 -23.43
CA ILE A 321 5.27 3.04 -22.48
C ILE A 321 3.94 2.95 -23.23
N GLU A 322 3.73 3.78 -24.26
CA GLU A 322 2.54 3.81 -25.10
C GLU A 322 2.23 2.41 -25.67
N LYS A 323 3.19 1.77 -26.32
CA LYS A 323 3.03 0.41 -26.87
C LYS A 323 2.66 -0.63 -25.83
N SER A 324 3.25 -0.55 -24.62
CA SER A 324 2.93 -1.49 -23.54
C SER A 324 1.52 -1.28 -23.04
N VAL A 325 1.07 -0.03 -22.89
CA VAL A 325 -0.28 0.33 -22.46
C VAL A 325 -1.32 -0.10 -23.51
N GLU A 326 -1.09 0.19 -24.79
CA GLU A 326 -1.95 -0.25 -25.88
C GLU A 326 -2.12 -1.76 -25.89
N ALA A 327 -1.01 -2.51 -25.88
CA ALA A 327 -1.04 -3.96 -25.89
C ALA A 327 -1.76 -4.57 -24.66
N ALA A 328 -1.59 -3.95 -23.48
CA ALA A 328 -2.28 -4.39 -22.26
C ALA A 328 -3.80 -4.13 -22.35
N ASN A 329 -4.22 -2.94 -22.79
CA ASN A 329 -5.63 -2.61 -22.98
C ASN A 329 -6.29 -3.49 -24.05
N GLU A 330 -5.62 -3.75 -25.19
CA GLU A 330 -6.10 -4.69 -26.23
C GLU A 330 -6.26 -6.11 -25.69
N ALA A 331 -5.38 -6.54 -24.77
CA ALA A 331 -5.51 -7.81 -24.08
C ALA A 331 -6.64 -7.80 -23.01
N GLY A 332 -7.32 -6.69 -22.79
CA GLY A 332 -8.35 -6.53 -21.76
C GLY A 332 -7.78 -6.54 -20.34
N LEU A 333 -6.56 -6.08 -20.15
CA LEU A 333 -5.90 -5.93 -18.85
C LEU A 333 -5.98 -4.47 -18.42
N GLN A 334 -6.45 -4.23 -17.20
CA GLN A 334 -6.38 -2.92 -16.58
C GLN A 334 -4.92 -2.47 -16.43
N VAL A 335 -4.65 -1.21 -16.72
CA VAL A 335 -3.32 -0.61 -16.55
C VAL A 335 -3.35 0.37 -15.38
N ARG A 336 -2.32 0.30 -14.53
CA ARG A 336 -2.05 1.23 -13.44
C ARG A 336 -0.67 1.84 -13.62
N LEU A 337 -0.58 3.17 -13.67
CA LEU A 337 0.70 3.88 -13.89
C LEU A 337 1.08 4.69 -12.66
N HIS A 338 2.26 4.42 -12.11
CA HIS A 338 2.89 5.26 -11.08
C HIS A 338 3.38 6.55 -11.72
N CYS A 339 2.91 7.70 -11.22
CA CYS A 339 3.27 9.03 -11.68
C CYS A 339 3.30 10.00 -10.49
N ILE A 340 4.48 10.44 -10.12
CA ILE A 340 4.73 11.39 -9.02
C ILE A 340 4.79 12.81 -9.55
N GLY A 341 5.61 13.06 -10.57
CA GLY A 341 5.83 14.38 -11.16
C GLY A 341 4.72 14.79 -12.13
N ASP A 342 4.49 16.11 -12.25
CA ASP A 342 3.53 16.68 -13.19
C ASP A 342 3.82 16.33 -14.66
N GLY A 343 5.08 16.14 -15.03
CA GLY A 343 5.49 15.64 -16.34
C GLY A 343 5.10 14.19 -16.58
N ALA A 344 5.21 13.32 -15.55
CA ALA A 344 4.80 11.93 -15.65
C ALA A 344 3.28 11.80 -15.74
N VAL A 345 2.53 12.60 -14.96
CA VAL A 345 1.06 12.64 -15.03
C VAL A 345 0.60 13.05 -16.42
N ARG A 346 1.17 14.13 -17.01
CA ARG A 346 0.87 14.56 -18.38
C ARG A 346 1.17 13.47 -19.39
N MET A 347 2.34 12.85 -19.28
CA MET A 347 2.73 11.74 -20.18
C MET A 347 1.74 10.58 -20.10
N ALA A 348 1.34 10.17 -18.92
CA ALA A 348 0.37 9.09 -18.73
C ALA A 348 -1.01 9.45 -19.31
N LEU A 349 -1.47 10.68 -19.14
CA LEU A 349 -2.74 11.16 -19.73
C LEU A 349 -2.66 11.19 -21.26
N ASP A 350 -1.56 11.67 -21.84
CA ASP A 350 -1.35 11.67 -23.30
C ASP A 350 -1.39 10.26 -23.89
N ILE A 351 -0.80 9.29 -23.19
CA ILE A 351 -0.79 7.88 -23.58
C ILE A 351 -2.22 7.31 -23.48
N TYR A 352 -2.90 7.52 -22.35
CA TYR A 352 -4.25 7.00 -22.15
C TYR A 352 -5.28 7.59 -23.12
N GLU A 353 -5.10 8.85 -23.53
CA GLU A 353 -5.95 9.48 -24.53
C GLU A 353 -5.83 8.82 -25.91
N LYS A 354 -4.64 8.36 -26.29
CA LYS A 354 -4.38 7.65 -27.56
C LYS A 354 -4.73 6.17 -27.52
N ALA A 355 -4.41 5.50 -26.41
CA ALA A 355 -4.42 4.05 -26.27
C ALA A 355 -5.80 3.42 -25.98
N ALA A 356 -6.92 4.06 -26.32
CA ALA A 356 -8.26 3.57 -26.01
C ALA A 356 -8.39 3.09 -24.55
N CYS A 357 -8.18 4.01 -23.61
CA CYS A 357 -8.15 3.76 -22.17
C CYS A 357 -9.37 2.98 -21.67
N MET A 358 -9.15 1.96 -20.85
CA MET A 358 -10.23 1.29 -20.14
C MET A 358 -10.75 2.19 -19.00
N ASP A 359 -12.07 2.22 -18.79
CA ASP A 359 -12.75 3.04 -17.77
C ASP A 359 -12.33 2.75 -16.31
N CYS A 360 -11.48 1.77 -16.09
CA CYS A 360 -10.90 1.41 -14.80
C CYS A 360 -9.39 1.62 -14.71
N ASN A 361 -8.73 2.13 -15.78
CA ASN A 361 -7.31 2.46 -15.71
C ASN A 361 -7.07 3.58 -14.69
N THR A 362 -5.93 3.54 -14.02
CA THR A 362 -5.60 4.50 -12.96
C THR A 362 -4.26 5.20 -13.22
N ILE A 363 -4.13 6.38 -12.66
CA ILE A 363 -2.84 7.03 -12.40
C ILE A 363 -2.68 7.09 -10.88
N GLU A 364 -1.56 6.58 -10.40
CA GLU A 364 -1.24 6.44 -8.98
C GLU A 364 -0.40 7.62 -8.49
N HIS A 365 -0.59 7.99 -7.24
CA HIS A 365 0.10 9.03 -6.47
C HIS A 365 -0.32 10.44 -6.87
N ILE A 366 0.04 10.95 -8.02
CA ILE A 366 -0.33 12.30 -8.50
C ILE A 366 0.10 13.34 -7.45
N GLU A 367 1.36 13.24 -7.00
CA GLU A 367 1.83 14.14 -5.96
C GLU A 367 1.95 15.57 -6.47
N SER A 368 2.42 15.74 -7.71
CA SER A 368 2.45 17.03 -8.41
C SER A 368 1.64 16.93 -9.70
N ILE A 369 0.87 17.96 -10.03
CA ILE A 369 0.07 18.03 -11.24
C ILE A 369 0.00 19.45 -11.78
N ASP A 370 0.00 19.59 -13.11
CA ASP A 370 -0.39 20.84 -13.75
C ASP A 370 -1.92 20.98 -13.74
N LEU A 371 -2.42 22.15 -13.36
CA LEU A 371 -3.87 22.40 -13.25
C LEU A 371 -4.61 22.18 -14.55
N GLU A 372 -3.95 22.34 -15.70
CA GLU A 372 -4.54 22.09 -17.02
C GLU A 372 -4.87 20.61 -17.25
N ASP A 373 -4.18 19.70 -16.57
CA ASP A 373 -4.36 18.25 -16.72
C ASP A 373 -5.49 17.66 -15.88
N ILE A 374 -5.96 18.38 -14.85
CA ILE A 374 -6.98 17.87 -13.90
C ILE A 374 -8.27 17.44 -14.62
N GLN A 375 -8.79 18.27 -15.51
CA GLN A 375 -10.05 17.97 -16.22
C GLN A 375 -9.91 16.81 -17.21
N ARG A 376 -8.69 16.49 -17.66
CA ARG A 376 -8.43 15.39 -18.59
C ARG A 376 -8.75 14.03 -17.98
N PHE A 377 -8.58 13.85 -16.66
CA PHE A 377 -8.97 12.61 -15.97
C PHE A 377 -10.43 12.24 -16.24
N LYS A 378 -11.34 13.20 -16.10
CA LYS A 378 -12.77 12.99 -16.38
C LYS A 378 -13.04 12.76 -17.88
N GLN A 379 -12.38 13.51 -18.74
CA GLN A 379 -12.58 13.44 -20.20
C GLN A 379 -12.13 12.09 -20.76
N ILE A 380 -11.02 11.56 -20.28
CA ILE A 380 -10.43 10.28 -20.70
C ILE A 380 -11.09 9.10 -19.97
N GLY A 381 -11.64 9.32 -18.77
CA GLY A 381 -12.24 8.28 -17.92
C GLY A 381 -11.25 7.60 -16.97
N VAL A 382 -10.04 8.15 -16.79
CA VAL A 382 -9.01 7.64 -15.90
C VAL A 382 -9.38 7.90 -14.43
N ILE A 383 -9.12 6.94 -13.54
CA ILE A 383 -9.37 7.07 -12.10
C ILE A 383 -8.08 7.57 -11.42
N PRO A 384 -8.10 8.72 -10.74
CA PRO A 384 -7.01 9.11 -9.87
C PRO A 384 -6.99 8.22 -8.61
N SER A 385 -5.82 7.73 -8.23
CA SER A 385 -5.58 6.90 -7.04
C SER A 385 -4.51 7.55 -6.18
N MET A 386 -4.88 8.10 -5.03
CA MET A 386 -3.99 8.95 -4.22
C MET A 386 -3.87 8.45 -2.79
N GLN A 387 -2.75 8.83 -2.12
CA GLN A 387 -2.38 8.39 -0.79
C GLN A 387 -2.23 9.61 0.15
N PRO A 388 -3.32 10.08 0.78
CA PRO A 388 -3.31 11.32 1.55
C PRO A 388 -2.28 11.37 2.69
N GLU A 389 -1.94 10.23 3.30
CA GLU A 389 -0.98 10.19 4.40
C GLU A 389 0.47 10.44 3.94
N HIS A 390 0.80 10.30 2.65
CA HIS A 390 2.12 10.64 2.12
C HIS A 390 2.49 12.12 2.29
N LEU A 391 1.49 12.99 2.47
CA LEU A 391 1.70 14.40 2.82
C LEU A 391 2.62 14.61 4.02
N VAL A 392 2.70 13.63 4.94
CA VAL A 392 3.50 13.78 6.17
C VAL A 392 4.95 13.33 6.02
N LEU A 393 5.31 12.67 4.89
CA LEU A 393 6.60 11.99 4.77
C LEU A 393 7.80 12.94 4.55
N ASP A 394 7.71 13.92 3.67
CA ASP A 394 8.89 14.78 3.34
C ASP A 394 8.54 16.24 3.01
N ASN A 395 7.58 16.78 3.68
CA ASN A 395 6.96 18.07 3.35
C ASN A 395 7.93 19.25 3.16
N ASN A 396 8.88 19.44 4.07
CA ASN A 396 9.77 20.61 4.04
C ASN A 396 10.80 20.53 2.91
N ASN A 397 11.35 19.34 2.64
CA ASN A 397 12.36 19.17 1.60
C ASN A 397 11.74 19.22 0.20
N LYS A 398 10.49 18.79 0.08
CA LYS A 398 9.78 18.81 -1.19
C LYS A 398 9.55 20.24 -1.69
N ILE A 399 9.15 21.17 -0.81
CA ILE A 399 9.02 22.58 -1.15
C ILE A 399 10.34 23.14 -1.70
N ILE A 400 11.48 22.78 -1.11
CA ILE A 400 12.80 23.20 -1.60
C ILE A 400 13.04 22.69 -3.01
N ARG A 401 12.72 21.42 -3.28
CA ARG A 401 12.94 20.75 -4.58
C ARG A 401 12.08 21.31 -5.70
N ILE A 402 10.77 21.46 -5.47
CA ILE A 402 9.85 21.89 -6.52
C ILE A 402 9.50 23.39 -6.49
N GLY A 403 9.83 24.09 -5.42
CA GLY A 403 9.53 25.51 -5.21
C GLY A 403 8.10 25.77 -4.69
N GLU A 404 7.91 26.90 -3.99
CA GLU A 404 6.65 27.25 -3.33
C GLU A 404 5.44 27.32 -4.28
N GLU A 405 5.63 27.80 -5.50
CA GLU A 405 4.53 27.95 -6.46
C GLU A 405 3.92 26.58 -6.82
N ARG A 406 4.75 25.59 -7.18
CA ARG A 406 4.30 24.23 -7.51
C ARG A 406 3.79 23.49 -6.28
N ALA A 407 4.44 23.68 -5.13
CA ALA A 407 4.02 23.07 -3.87
C ALA A 407 2.59 23.45 -3.44
N ARG A 408 2.04 24.55 -3.92
CA ARG A 408 0.63 24.92 -3.71
C ARG A 408 -0.38 24.01 -4.45
N HIS A 409 0.10 23.24 -5.38
CA HIS A 409 -0.72 22.32 -6.20
C HIS A 409 -0.38 20.85 -5.95
N GLU A 410 0.37 20.57 -4.87
CA GLU A 410 0.67 19.20 -4.46
C GLU A 410 -0.53 18.54 -3.77
N TRP A 411 -0.68 17.26 -4.04
CA TRP A 411 -1.77 16.47 -3.46
C TRP A 411 -3.12 17.19 -3.53
N PRO A 412 -3.62 17.53 -4.72
CA PRO A 412 -4.84 18.32 -4.91
C PRO A 412 -6.08 17.44 -4.72
N LEU A 413 -6.26 16.90 -3.50
CA LEU A 413 -7.26 15.88 -3.19
C LEU A 413 -8.69 16.38 -3.47
N ARG A 414 -9.04 17.55 -2.93
CA ARG A 414 -10.37 18.15 -3.12
C ARG A 414 -10.60 18.50 -4.58
N THR A 415 -9.66 19.22 -5.18
CA THR A 415 -9.77 19.62 -6.59
C THR A 415 -9.92 18.40 -7.51
N MET A 416 -9.15 17.33 -7.26
CA MET A 416 -9.25 16.09 -8.03
C MET A 416 -10.58 15.37 -7.80
N TYR A 417 -11.08 15.32 -6.56
CA TYR A 417 -12.40 14.75 -6.27
C TYR A 417 -13.53 15.53 -6.97
N GLU A 418 -13.53 16.88 -6.85
CA GLU A 418 -14.53 17.74 -7.49
C GLU A 418 -14.53 17.62 -9.02
N ALA A 419 -13.34 17.45 -9.62
CA ALA A 419 -13.23 17.28 -11.07
C ALA A 419 -13.74 15.92 -11.56
N THR A 420 -13.48 14.84 -10.82
CA THR A 420 -13.69 13.47 -11.32
C THR A 420 -14.83 12.73 -10.63
N GLU A 421 -15.13 13.04 -9.38
CA GLU A 421 -16.02 12.29 -8.46
C GLU A 421 -15.58 10.81 -8.28
N ARG A 422 -14.38 10.46 -8.75
CA ARG A 422 -13.88 9.07 -8.82
C ARG A 422 -12.52 8.89 -8.11
N LEU A 423 -12.12 9.82 -7.25
CA LEU A 423 -10.86 9.72 -6.50
C LEU A 423 -10.86 8.46 -5.62
N ALA A 424 -9.97 7.52 -5.91
CA ALA A 424 -9.70 6.35 -5.09
C ALA A 424 -8.62 6.65 -4.04
N ILE A 425 -8.79 6.12 -2.83
CA ILE A 425 -7.87 6.35 -1.71
C ILE A 425 -7.19 5.03 -1.32
N GLY A 426 -5.90 5.11 -1.08
CA GLY A 426 -5.07 4.01 -0.59
C GLY A 426 -3.97 4.48 0.35
N THR A 427 -3.23 3.55 0.93
CA THR A 427 -2.14 3.82 1.87
C THR A 427 -0.76 3.74 1.21
N ASP A 428 -0.61 2.92 0.19
CA ASP A 428 0.70 2.47 -0.33
C ASP A 428 1.51 1.70 0.75
N PHE A 429 0.77 1.04 1.68
CA PHE A 429 1.39 0.22 2.71
C PHE A 429 2.41 -0.77 2.12
N PRO A 430 3.66 -0.88 2.66
CA PRO A 430 4.13 -0.41 3.97
C PRO A 430 4.84 0.95 3.97
N VAL A 431 4.68 1.79 2.94
CA VAL A 431 5.25 3.16 2.91
C VAL A 431 4.68 3.97 4.08
N VAL A 432 3.36 3.90 4.30
CA VAL A 432 2.71 4.34 5.53
C VAL A 432 1.96 3.18 6.18
N GLU A 433 1.41 3.38 7.38
CA GLU A 433 0.69 2.32 8.09
C GLU A 433 -0.62 1.95 7.38
N ILE A 434 -0.99 0.65 7.46
CA ILE A 434 -2.24 0.11 6.87
C ILE A 434 -3.51 0.62 7.55
N ASN A 435 -3.42 1.35 8.67
CA ASN A 435 -4.55 1.84 9.45
C ASN A 435 -5.33 2.94 8.70
N PRO A 436 -6.58 2.71 8.23
CA PRO A 436 -7.33 3.67 7.42
C PRO A 436 -7.62 4.99 8.14
N PHE A 437 -7.74 4.97 9.47
CA PHE A 437 -8.06 6.18 10.24
C PHE A 437 -6.94 7.22 10.17
N ARG A 438 -5.68 6.81 9.99
CA ARG A 438 -4.56 7.73 9.78
C ARG A 438 -4.66 8.45 8.45
N THR A 439 -4.92 7.72 7.38
CA THR A 439 -5.11 8.29 6.05
C THR A 439 -6.37 9.17 5.99
N ILE A 440 -7.49 8.74 6.62
CA ILE A 440 -8.71 9.54 6.73
C ILE A 440 -8.40 10.86 7.46
N TYR A 441 -7.69 10.79 8.58
CA TYR A 441 -7.28 11.98 9.33
C TYR A 441 -6.45 12.94 8.47
N SER A 442 -5.42 12.44 7.80
CA SER A 442 -4.57 13.26 6.91
C SER A 442 -5.39 13.88 5.77
N ALA A 443 -6.35 13.15 5.19
CA ALA A 443 -7.22 13.65 4.12
C ALA A 443 -8.15 14.79 4.57
N VAL A 444 -8.73 14.70 5.77
CA VAL A 444 -9.71 15.69 6.25
C VAL A 444 -9.06 16.85 7.00
N THR A 445 -7.82 16.72 7.48
CA THR A 445 -7.12 17.77 8.24
C THR A 445 -5.95 18.40 7.49
N ARG A 446 -5.26 17.62 6.64
CA ARG A 446 -3.94 17.92 6.06
C ARG A 446 -2.87 18.18 7.14
N CYS A 447 -2.97 17.45 8.24
CA CYS A 447 -2.02 17.50 9.34
C CYS A 447 -1.29 16.16 9.49
N ASP A 448 -0.11 16.21 10.09
CA ASP A 448 0.55 15.02 10.63
C ASP A 448 -0.19 14.54 11.89
N HIS A 449 0.15 13.35 12.37
CA HIS A 449 -0.52 12.74 13.53
C HIS A 449 -0.26 13.47 14.86
N LYS A 450 0.56 14.52 14.85
CA LYS A 450 0.79 15.43 15.98
C LYS A 450 -0.01 16.73 15.84
N GLY A 451 -0.85 16.84 14.82
CA GLY A 451 -1.69 18.01 14.54
C GLY A 451 -0.96 19.15 13.83
N LYS A 452 0.28 18.92 13.36
CA LYS A 452 1.01 19.95 12.61
C LYS A 452 0.56 19.95 11.15
N GLN A 453 0.18 21.12 10.65
CA GLN A 453 -0.18 21.34 9.24
C GLN A 453 0.95 20.89 8.31
N THR A 454 0.61 20.11 7.28
CA THR A 454 1.51 19.65 6.23
C THR A 454 1.09 20.21 4.87
N GLY A 455 2.06 20.42 3.97
CA GLY A 455 1.82 21.00 2.64
C GLY A 455 1.54 22.51 2.63
N CYS A 456 1.56 23.07 1.43
CA CYS A 456 1.36 24.50 1.16
C CYS A 456 -0.09 24.86 0.79
N ASN A 457 -1.00 23.89 0.77
CA ASN A 457 -2.37 24.01 0.26
C ASN A 457 -3.41 23.46 1.26
N PRO A 458 -3.61 24.13 2.41
CA PRO A 458 -4.50 23.65 3.48
C PRO A 458 -5.97 23.51 3.05
N ASP A 459 -6.36 24.10 1.93
CA ASP A 459 -7.73 24.05 1.42
C ASP A 459 -8.05 22.76 0.64
N GLU A 460 -7.06 21.93 0.32
CA GLU A 460 -7.23 20.66 -0.38
C GLU A 460 -7.69 19.51 0.54
N LYS A 461 -8.43 19.84 1.60
CA LYS A 461 -9.06 18.88 2.52
C LYS A 461 -10.27 18.23 1.85
N LEU A 462 -10.42 16.93 2.05
CA LEU A 462 -11.66 16.23 1.73
C LEU A 462 -12.67 16.35 2.88
N THR A 463 -13.96 16.30 2.54
CA THR A 463 -14.99 16.04 3.54
C THR A 463 -14.96 14.58 3.98
N MET A 464 -15.57 14.26 5.13
CA MET A 464 -15.68 12.86 5.58
C MET A 464 -16.39 11.99 4.54
N GLU A 465 -17.45 12.48 3.91
CA GLU A 465 -18.16 11.76 2.84
C GLU A 465 -17.25 11.46 1.65
N GLN A 466 -16.46 12.43 1.21
CA GLN A 466 -15.55 12.27 0.08
C GLN A 466 -14.46 11.22 0.34
N VAL A 467 -13.82 11.27 1.52
CA VAL A 467 -12.75 10.30 1.83
C VAL A 467 -13.29 8.88 2.03
N LEU A 468 -14.46 8.72 2.68
CA LEU A 468 -15.09 7.41 2.84
C LEU A 468 -15.58 6.84 1.48
N THR A 469 -16.12 7.68 0.58
CA THR A 469 -16.42 7.29 -0.80
C THR A 469 -15.15 6.84 -1.54
N GLY A 470 -14.02 7.52 -1.31
CA GLY A 470 -12.70 7.16 -1.83
C GLY A 470 -12.23 5.78 -1.40
N TYR A 471 -12.45 5.42 -0.15
CA TYR A 471 -12.11 4.13 0.44
C TYR A 471 -13.12 2.99 0.20
N THR A 472 -14.24 3.28 -0.43
CA THR A 472 -15.31 2.29 -0.66
C THR A 472 -15.67 2.21 -2.14
N LYS A 473 -16.66 2.95 -2.59
CA LYS A 473 -17.16 2.96 -3.97
C LYS A 473 -16.08 3.22 -5.02
N ASN A 474 -15.24 4.24 -4.80
CA ASN A 474 -14.24 4.64 -5.79
C ASN A 474 -13.05 3.69 -5.84
N ALA A 475 -12.60 3.17 -4.68
CA ALA A 475 -11.58 2.12 -4.64
C ALA A 475 -12.08 0.83 -5.31
N ALA A 476 -13.35 0.46 -5.09
CA ALA A 476 -13.96 -0.66 -5.81
C ALA A 476 -13.95 -0.44 -7.33
N ALA A 477 -14.28 0.77 -7.79
CA ALA A 477 -14.23 1.13 -9.21
C ALA A 477 -12.79 1.05 -9.76
N ALA A 478 -11.78 1.48 -8.99
CA ALA A 478 -10.37 1.37 -9.35
C ALA A 478 -9.89 -0.08 -9.49
N TYR A 479 -10.58 -1.05 -8.88
CA TYR A 479 -10.35 -2.49 -9.09
C TYR A 479 -11.31 -3.13 -10.10
N ASN A 480 -12.07 -2.32 -10.83
CA ASN A 480 -13.13 -2.78 -11.73
C ASN A 480 -14.13 -3.73 -11.04
N SER A 481 -14.31 -3.61 -9.72
CA SER A 481 -15.30 -4.37 -8.97
C SER A 481 -16.69 -3.75 -9.16
N LYS A 482 -17.66 -4.58 -9.50
CA LYS A 482 -19.06 -4.17 -9.67
C LYS A 482 -19.96 -4.66 -8.52
N THR A 483 -19.36 -5.35 -7.55
CA THR A 483 -20.11 -6.06 -6.50
C THR A 483 -19.69 -5.68 -5.08
N THR A 484 -18.81 -4.71 -4.91
CA THR A 484 -18.28 -4.26 -3.61
C THR A 484 -18.31 -2.74 -3.46
N GLY A 485 -18.03 -2.24 -2.27
CA GLY A 485 -17.87 -0.81 -2.00
C GLY A 485 -19.16 -0.03 -1.75
N MET A 486 -20.34 -0.69 -1.76
CA MET A 486 -21.61 -0.04 -1.47
C MET A 486 -22.56 -0.95 -0.68
N LEU A 487 -23.37 -0.37 0.21
CA LEU A 487 -24.51 -1.05 0.85
C LEU A 487 -25.74 -0.99 -0.05
N LYS A 488 -25.80 -1.87 -1.04
CA LYS A 488 -26.88 -1.91 -2.04
C LYS A 488 -27.28 -3.35 -2.37
N ALA A 489 -28.53 -3.57 -2.71
CA ALA A 489 -29.04 -4.88 -3.11
C ALA A 489 -28.19 -5.53 -4.22
N GLY A 490 -27.81 -6.79 -4.01
CA GLY A 490 -26.97 -7.58 -4.90
C GLY A 490 -25.44 -7.42 -4.67
N MET A 491 -25.01 -6.41 -3.90
CA MET A 491 -23.60 -6.24 -3.52
C MET A 491 -23.17 -7.31 -2.51
N SER A 492 -21.88 -7.53 -2.42
CA SER A 492 -21.29 -8.40 -1.41
C SER A 492 -21.53 -7.83 -0.02
N ALA A 493 -21.83 -8.70 0.92
CA ALA A 493 -22.03 -8.32 2.32
C ALA A 493 -20.67 -8.14 3.02
N ASP A 494 -19.93 -7.12 2.60
CA ASP A 494 -18.68 -6.65 3.19
C ASP A 494 -19.01 -5.38 3.97
N ILE A 495 -19.20 -5.51 5.27
CA ILE A 495 -19.80 -4.47 6.11
C ILE A 495 -18.97 -4.30 7.37
N ILE A 496 -18.75 -3.06 7.80
CA ILE A 496 -18.06 -2.76 9.06
C ILE A 496 -18.92 -1.87 9.95
N ALA A 497 -18.66 -1.95 11.25
CA ALA A 497 -19.14 -0.97 12.21
C ALA A 497 -17.95 -0.31 12.93
N ILE A 498 -17.97 1.02 12.99
CA ILE A 498 -16.99 1.86 13.69
C ILE A 498 -17.62 2.35 14.99
N ASP A 499 -16.88 2.31 16.10
CA ASP A 499 -17.33 2.59 17.48
C ASP A 499 -18.02 3.96 17.67
N ARG A 500 -17.91 4.85 16.70
CA ARG A 500 -18.48 6.21 16.71
C ARG A 500 -18.89 6.65 15.31
N ASN A 501 -19.75 7.68 15.25
CA ASN A 501 -20.13 8.29 13.98
C ASN A 501 -19.08 9.30 13.54
N LEU A 502 -18.32 8.98 12.49
CA LEU A 502 -17.25 9.85 11.95
C LEU A 502 -17.76 11.19 11.41
N PHE A 503 -19.05 11.33 11.16
CA PHE A 503 -19.66 12.56 10.67
C PHE A 503 -19.99 13.57 11.80
N ASP A 504 -19.98 13.13 13.06
CA ASP A 504 -20.40 13.93 14.23
C ASP A 504 -19.25 14.21 15.21
N ILE A 505 -18.02 13.83 14.86
CA ILE A 505 -16.83 14.03 15.70
C ILE A 505 -15.92 15.11 15.13
N GLU A 506 -15.12 15.74 15.99
CA GLU A 506 -14.04 16.59 15.53
C GLU A 506 -12.98 15.76 14.76
N PRO A 507 -12.36 16.32 13.70
CA PRO A 507 -11.40 15.58 12.87
C PRO A 507 -10.27 14.91 13.66
N GLU A 508 -9.81 15.52 14.76
CA GLU A 508 -8.76 15.00 15.64
C GLU A 508 -9.14 13.68 16.32
N GLU A 509 -10.44 13.47 16.56
CA GLU A 509 -10.97 12.25 17.18
C GLU A 509 -10.98 11.05 16.21
N VAL A 510 -10.77 11.26 14.92
CA VAL A 510 -10.70 10.19 13.91
C VAL A 510 -9.60 9.18 14.27
N LEU A 511 -8.45 9.64 14.76
CA LEU A 511 -7.33 8.78 15.17
C LEU A 511 -7.66 7.85 16.34
N ASN A 512 -8.68 8.17 17.14
CA ASN A 512 -9.15 7.38 18.28
C ASN A 512 -10.25 6.38 17.89
N SER A 513 -10.70 6.38 16.65
CA SER A 513 -11.78 5.51 16.16
C SER A 513 -11.31 4.07 16.04
N LYS A 514 -12.23 3.13 16.26
CA LYS A 514 -11.96 1.69 16.19
C LYS A 514 -13.07 0.98 15.43
N VAL A 515 -12.68 0.03 14.60
CA VAL A 515 -13.63 -0.94 14.07
C VAL A 515 -14.03 -1.91 15.19
N ILE A 516 -15.31 -2.14 15.37
CA ILE A 516 -15.87 -3.03 16.39
C ILE A 516 -16.55 -4.26 15.78
N PHE A 517 -16.68 -4.28 14.45
CA PHE A 517 -17.27 -5.38 13.71
C PHE A 517 -16.79 -5.33 12.27
N THR A 518 -16.44 -6.50 11.72
CA THR A 518 -16.15 -6.67 10.30
C THR A 518 -16.82 -7.92 9.78
N MET A 519 -17.62 -7.76 8.74
CA MET A 519 -18.25 -8.82 7.97
C MET A 519 -17.63 -8.87 6.58
N PHE A 520 -17.23 -10.05 6.15
CA PHE A 520 -16.74 -10.33 4.82
C PHE A 520 -17.56 -11.47 4.21
N GLU A 521 -18.19 -11.23 3.06
CA GLU A 521 -19.08 -12.19 2.39
C GLU A 521 -20.14 -12.77 3.34
N GLY A 522 -20.79 -11.88 4.11
CA GLY A 522 -21.87 -12.25 5.04
C GLY A 522 -21.42 -13.00 6.32
N LYS A 523 -20.13 -13.27 6.46
CA LYS A 523 -19.54 -13.91 7.65
C LYS A 523 -18.81 -12.89 8.49
N GLN A 524 -19.09 -12.87 9.79
CA GLN A 524 -18.32 -12.07 10.72
C GLN A 524 -16.89 -12.63 10.81
N ILE A 525 -15.89 -11.75 10.63
CA ILE A 525 -14.46 -12.09 10.68
C ILE A 525 -13.70 -11.33 11.78
N TYR A 526 -14.36 -10.30 12.35
CA TYR A 526 -13.87 -9.53 13.50
C TYR A 526 -15.03 -9.03 14.36
#